data_5891d65352e23589045c6ead4a5aa14a
#
_entry.id   5891d65352e23589045c6ead4a5aa14a
#
_cell.length_a   1.000
_cell.length_b   1.000
_cell.length_c   1.000
_cell.angle_alpha   90.00
_cell.angle_beta   90.00
_cell.angle_gamma   90.00
#
_symmetry.space_group_name_H-M   'P 1'
#
loop_
_entity.id
_entity.type
_entity.pdbx_description
1 polymer ?
#
loop_
_entity_poly.entity_id
_entity_poly.type
_entity_poly.pdbx_seq_one_letter_code
_entity_poly.pdbx_strand_id
1 'polypeptide(L)'
;MPSSSSVRSSRPSGTTVAIAAGVLVAALLLGFASYTATRPQTPSTTGSAAEVSAEPGAGTYPELVKLARRDAGDPLAMGRADAPVVMVEYADFKCGYCGKFARDTEPALVKKYVDAGVLRIEWRNFPIFGAESESAARAAWAAGQQGRFWQFHAAAYAEGAKEKGFTGDRLEALARQAGVTDLARFGRDVDSAAAKKAVKRDQDEAYGLGATSTPSFLINGRPIAGAQSERTFTEAVDAAAKAAR
;
A
#
# COMPACT_ATOMS: atom_id res chain seq x y z
N MET A 1 5.88 -85.94 12.24
CA MET A 1 4.46 -85.76 12.52
C MET A 1 4.30 -84.57 13.44
N PRO A 2 3.84 -83.38 13.00
CA PRO A 2 3.54 -82.29 13.89
C PRO A 2 2.04 -82.28 14.21
N SER A 3 1.74 -82.08 15.48
CA SER A 3 0.41 -81.97 16.05
C SER A 3 -0.24 -80.59 15.73
N SER A 4 -1.44 -80.70 15.18
CA SER A 4 -2.27 -79.52 14.93
C SER A 4 -2.96 -79.09 16.24
N SER A 5 -2.66 -77.85 16.71
CA SER A 5 -3.41 -77.22 17.79
C SER A 5 -4.51 -76.32 17.20
N SER A 6 -5.75 -76.70 17.42
CA SER A 6 -6.92 -75.90 17.03
C SER A 6 -7.10 -74.70 18.00
N VAL A 7 -7.00 -73.47 17.53
CA VAL A 7 -7.37 -72.31 18.28
C VAL A 7 -8.89 -72.10 18.22
N ARG A 8 -9.56 -72.21 19.35
CA ARG A 8 -11.00 -71.89 19.52
C ARG A 8 -11.16 -70.36 19.50
N SER A 9 -11.79 -69.85 18.48
CA SER A 9 -12.26 -68.45 18.43
C SER A 9 -13.48 -68.28 19.33
N SER A 10 -13.34 -67.63 20.46
CA SER A 10 -14.46 -67.24 21.32
C SER A 10 -15.09 -65.93 20.80
N ARG A 11 -16.34 -66.01 20.34
CA ARG A 11 -17.11 -64.79 19.99
C ARG A 11 -17.46 -64.01 21.26
N PRO A 12 -17.23 -62.64 21.30
CA PRO A 12 -17.64 -61.90 22.46
C PRO A 12 -19.17 -61.83 22.59
N SER A 13 -19.67 -61.90 23.81
CA SER A 13 -21.11 -61.84 24.11
C SER A 13 -21.67 -60.48 23.80
N GLY A 14 -22.97 -60.42 23.39
CA GLY A 14 -23.61 -59.18 23.00
C GLY A 14 -23.56 -58.05 24.06
N THR A 15 -23.44 -58.41 25.34
CA THR A 15 -23.33 -57.45 26.45
C THR A 15 -21.98 -56.70 26.45
N THR A 16 -20.89 -57.39 26.07
CA THR A 16 -19.55 -56.77 26.00
C THR A 16 -19.46 -55.77 24.86
N VAL A 17 -20.13 -56.03 23.73
CA VAL A 17 -20.18 -55.10 22.58
C VAL A 17 -21.01 -53.88 22.90
N ALA A 18 -22.11 -54.01 23.64
CA ALA A 18 -22.94 -52.87 24.03
C ALA A 18 -22.24 -51.92 25.02
N ILE A 19 -21.44 -52.43 25.95
CA ILE A 19 -20.65 -51.62 26.91
C ILE A 19 -19.53 -50.88 26.17
N ALA A 20 -18.84 -51.53 25.24
CA ALA A 20 -17.78 -50.89 24.46
C ALA A 20 -18.30 -49.76 23.56
N ALA A 21 -19.48 -49.94 22.95
CA ALA A 21 -20.12 -48.87 22.14
C ALA A 21 -20.55 -47.69 22.99
N GLY A 22 -21.09 -47.92 24.18
CA GLY A 22 -21.49 -46.84 25.12
C GLY A 22 -20.31 -45.99 25.59
N VAL A 23 -19.18 -46.62 25.93
CA VAL A 23 -17.96 -45.88 26.36
C VAL A 23 -17.39 -45.05 25.23
N LEU A 24 -17.39 -45.52 23.98
CA LEU A 24 -16.93 -44.75 22.83
C LEU A 24 -17.78 -43.51 22.56
N VAL A 25 -19.11 -43.62 22.63
CA VAL A 25 -20.02 -42.49 22.45
C VAL A 25 -19.84 -41.46 23.58
N ALA A 26 -19.70 -41.88 24.82
CA ALA A 26 -19.45 -41.00 25.96
C ALA A 26 -18.10 -40.29 25.84
N ALA A 27 -17.06 -40.99 25.39
CA ALA A 27 -15.73 -40.34 25.15
C ALA A 27 -15.75 -39.32 24.01
N LEU A 28 -16.50 -39.57 22.95
CA LEU A 28 -16.66 -38.60 21.85
C LEU A 28 -17.47 -37.37 22.26
N LEU A 29 -18.51 -37.52 23.09
CA LEU A 29 -19.30 -36.38 23.60
C LEU A 29 -18.51 -35.58 24.60
N LEU A 30 -17.72 -36.16 25.49
CA LEU A 30 -16.84 -35.45 26.41
C LEU A 30 -15.68 -34.78 25.67
N GLY A 31 -15.11 -35.43 24.66
CA GLY A 31 -14.08 -34.85 23.79
C GLY A 31 -14.58 -33.63 23.03
N PHE A 32 -15.81 -33.69 22.48
CA PHE A 32 -16.42 -32.60 21.77
C PHE A 32 -16.77 -31.43 22.72
N ALA A 33 -17.30 -31.72 23.90
CA ALA A 33 -17.58 -30.70 24.92
C ALA A 33 -16.28 -30.01 25.40
N SER A 34 -15.20 -30.77 25.62
CA SER A 34 -13.88 -30.19 25.98
C SER A 34 -13.27 -29.39 24.85
N TYR A 35 -13.44 -29.83 23.59
CA TYR A 35 -12.95 -29.10 22.43
C TYR A 35 -13.65 -27.73 22.25
N THR A 36 -14.96 -27.67 22.49
CA THR A 36 -15.71 -26.40 22.42
C THR A 36 -15.41 -25.47 23.59
N ALA A 37 -15.09 -26.01 24.77
CA ALA A 37 -14.73 -25.24 25.96
C ALA A 37 -13.29 -24.71 25.92
N THR A 38 -12.38 -25.38 25.19
CA THR A 38 -10.95 -25.01 25.07
C THR A 38 -10.62 -24.34 23.74
N ARG A 39 -11.59 -23.99 22.91
CA ARG A 39 -11.29 -23.11 21.76
C ARG A 39 -10.68 -21.83 22.33
N PRO A 40 -9.49 -21.41 21.88
CA PRO A 40 -8.98 -20.10 22.20
C PRO A 40 -10.03 -19.10 21.74
N GLN A 41 -10.71 -18.48 22.67
CA GLN A 41 -11.42 -17.24 22.36
C GLN A 41 -10.34 -16.25 21.98
N THR A 42 -10.29 -15.89 20.72
CA THR A 42 -9.60 -14.68 20.31
C THR A 42 -10.11 -13.59 21.23
N PRO A 43 -9.25 -12.92 22.01
CA PRO A 43 -9.70 -11.79 22.82
C PRO A 43 -10.30 -10.79 21.84
N SER A 44 -11.59 -10.52 21.98
CA SER A 44 -12.18 -9.31 21.41
C SER A 44 -11.55 -8.14 22.15
N THR A 45 -10.34 -7.79 21.73
CA THR A 45 -9.75 -6.50 22.04
C THR A 45 -10.60 -5.51 21.25
N THR A 46 -11.60 -4.95 21.91
CA THR A 46 -12.19 -3.67 21.57
C THR A 46 -11.11 -2.60 21.81
N GLY A 47 -10.05 -2.70 21.05
CA GLY A 47 -9.09 -1.66 20.79
C GLY A 47 -9.29 -1.38 19.31
N SER A 48 -10.02 -0.31 19.04
CA SER A 48 -10.24 0.22 17.70
C SER A 48 -8.90 0.60 17.09
N ALA A 49 -8.16 -0.38 16.55
CA ALA A 49 -7.36 -0.12 15.39
C ALA A 49 -8.40 0.00 14.26
N ALA A 50 -8.71 1.22 13.88
CA ALA A 50 -9.45 1.48 12.68
C ALA A 50 -8.62 0.88 11.53
N GLU A 51 -8.93 -0.35 11.13
CA GLU A 51 -8.66 -0.78 9.77
C GLU A 51 -9.41 0.24 8.91
N VAL A 52 -8.66 1.19 8.38
CA VAL A 52 -9.15 2.07 7.32
C VAL A 52 -9.22 1.19 6.07
N SER A 53 -10.19 0.27 6.07
CA SER A 53 -10.70 -0.28 4.83
C SER A 53 -11.25 0.91 4.08
N ALA A 54 -10.58 1.32 3.01
CA ALA A 54 -11.02 2.38 2.13
C ALA A 54 -12.24 1.89 1.34
N GLU A 55 -13.35 1.72 2.05
CA GLU A 55 -14.66 1.55 1.46
C GLU A 55 -15.00 2.80 0.63
N PRO A 56 -15.67 2.66 -0.53
CA PRO A 56 -16.18 3.79 -1.31
C PRO A 56 -17.27 4.57 -0.56
N GLY A 57 -16.95 5.12 0.59
CA GLY A 57 -17.88 5.76 1.53
C GLY A 57 -17.16 6.36 2.72
N ALA A 58 -15.85 6.18 2.83
CA ALA A 58 -15.05 6.82 3.88
C ALA A 58 -15.28 8.34 3.84
N GLY A 59 -15.65 8.91 4.99
CA GLY A 59 -15.88 10.34 5.16
C GLY A 59 -14.60 11.15 4.91
N THR A 60 -14.77 12.47 4.91
CA THR A 60 -13.64 13.40 4.93
C THR A 60 -13.22 13.64 6.38
N TYR A 61 -11.92 13.55 6.66
CA TYR A 61 -11.34 13.73 7.98
C TYR A 61 -10.58 15.07 8.01
N PRO A 62 -11.02 16.05 8.81
CA PRO A 62 -10.42 17.39 8.83
C PRO A 62 -8.92 17.40 9.21
N GLU A 63 -8.48 16.45 10.04
CA GLU A 63 -7.07 16.28 10.40
C GLU A 63 -6.21 15.86 9.21
N LEU A 64 -6.76 15.07 8.28
CA LEU A 64 -6.04 14.63 7.07
C LEU A 64 -5.97 15.72 5.99
N VAL A 65 -6.87 16.70 6.00
CA VAL A 65 -6.80 17.87 5.10
C VAL A 65 -5.52 18.66 5.34
N LYS A 66 -5.05 18.72 6.59
CA LYS A 66 -3.84 19.48 6.98
C LYS A 66 -2.52 18.87 6.44
N LEU A 67 -2.57 17.67 5.88
CA LEU A 67 -1.39 17.01 5.27
C LEU A 67 -1.05 17.57 3.89
N ALA A 68 -1.97 18.30 3.26
CA ALA A 68 -1.68 19.06 2.06
C ALA A 68 -0.71 20.20 2.40
N ARG A 69 0.52 20.13 1.86
CA ARG A 69 1.58 21.12 2.14
C ARG A 69 1.36 22.41 1.40
N ARG A 70 0.76 22.37 0.22
CA ARG A 70 0.45 23.53 -0.64
C ARG A 70 1.65 24.47 -0.85
N ASP A 71 2.86 23.91 -0.76
CA ASP A 71 4.09 24.67 -1.05
C ASP A 71 4.19 24.89 -2.57
N ALA A 72 4.21 26.16 -2.99
CA ALA A 72 4.35 26.50 -4.40
C ALA A 72 5.73 26.12 -4.98
N GLY A 73 6.74 25.98 -4.10
CA GLY A 73 8.10 25.56 -4.47
C GLY A 73 8.35 24.07 -4.38
N ASP A 74 7.34 23.24 -4.01
CA ASP A 74 7.52 21.80 -3.90
C ASP A 74 7.78 21.17 -5.28
N PRO A 75 9.01 20.68 -5.57
CA PRO A 75 9.35 20.12 -6.86
C PRO A 75 8.68 18.76 -7.13
N LEU A 76 8.09 18.15 -6.09
CA LEU A 76 7.38 16.88 -6.16
C LEU A 76 5.86 17.07 -6.30
N ALA A 77 5.42 18.31 -6.48
CA ALA A 77 4.01 18.59 -6.70
C ALA A 77 3.75 19.04 -8.14
N MET A 78 2.54 18.80 -8.63
CA MET A 78 2.04 19.41 -9.87
C MET A 78 0.68 20.04 -9.66
N GLY A 79 0.38 21.05 -10.46
CA GLY A 79 -0.80 21.88 -10.31
C GLY A 79 -0.59 23.07 -9.38
N ARG A 80 -1.58 23.96 -9.36
CA ARG A 80 -1.51 25.22 -8.62
C ARG A 80 -1.51 24.98 -7.11
N ALA A 81 -0.76 25.75 -6.34
CA ALA A 81 -0.73 25.67 -4.88
C ALA A 81 -2.08 26.03 -4.24
N ASP A 82 -2.86 26.91 -4.91
CA ASP A 82 -4.19 27.35 -4.50
C ASP A 82 -5.35 26.54 -5.12
N ALA A 83 -5.07 25.40 -5.79
CA ALA A 83 -6.11 24.52 -6.31
C ALA A 83 -7.09 24.11 -5.21
N PRO A 84 -8.42 24.12 -5.47
CA PRO A 84 -9.42 23.80 -4.44
C PRO A 84 -9.31 22.35 -3.93
N VAL A 85 -8.75 21.45 -4.72
CA VAL A 85 -8.57 20.04 -4.35
C VAL A 85 -7.08 19.71 -4.33
N VAL A 86 -6.63 19.02 -3.26
CA VAL A 86 -5.29 18.44 -3.19
C VAL A 86 -5.42 16.93 -3.05
N MET A 87 -4.71 16.20 -3.90
CA MET A 87 -4.47 14.78 -3.76
C MET A 87 -3.03 14.58 -3.26
N VAL A 88 -2.88 14.02 -2.06
CA VAL A 88 -1.61 13.53 -1.55
C VAL A 88 -1.49 12.07 -1.94
N GLU A 89 -0.40 11.69 -2.59
CA GLU A 89 -0.12 10.33 -3.05
C GLU A 89 1.12 9.77 -2.35
N TYR A 90 0.94 8.71 -1.54
CA TYR A 90 2.02 7.94 -0.93
C TYR A 90 2.33 6.73 -1.82
N ALA A 91 3.51 6.72 -2.44
CA ALA A 91 3.82 5.71 -3.43
C ALA A 91 5.29 5.27 -3.44
N ASP A 92 5.55 4.13 -4.08
CA ASP A 92 6.84 3.47 -4.19
C ASP A 92 7.12 3.08 -5.65
N PHE A 93 8.28 3.42 -6.17
CA PHE A 93 8.66 3.15 -7.56
C PHE A 93 8.75 1.64 -7.89
N LYS A 94 8.94 0.77 -6.89
CA LYS A 94 8.90 -0.70 -7.09
C LYS A 94 7.49 -1.27 -7.03
N CYS A 95 6.50 -0.50 -6.59
CA CYS A 95 5.13 -0.96 -6.49
C CYS A 95 4.46 -1.06 -7.88
N GLY A 96 4.02 -2.27 -8.25
CA GLY A 96 3.31 -2.48 -9.52
C GLY A 96 2.00 -1.71 -9.63
N TYR A 97 1.25 -1.60 -8.54
CA TYR A 97 -0.01 -0.85 -8.51
C TYR A 97 0.21 0.68 -8.58
N CYS A 98 1.32 1.21 -8.03
CA CYS A 98 1.70 2.60 -8.23
C CYS A 98 1.99 2.87 -9.71
N GLY A 99 2.76 1.99 -10.36
CA GLY A 99 2.99 2.09 -11.81
C GLY A 99 1.71 1.95 -12.64
N LYS A 100 0.76 1.11 -12.21
CA LYS A 100 -0.54 1.02 -12.86
C LYS A 100 -1.31 2.33 -12.75
N PHE A 101 -1.38 2.94 -11.57
CA PHE A 101 -2.03 4.24 -11.37
C PHE A 101 -1.39 5.32 -12.24
N ALA A 102 -0.06 5.43 -12.21
CA ALA A 102 0.71 6.42 -12.97
C ALA A 102 0.52 6.33 -14.49
N ARG A 103 0.30 5.12 -15.03
CA ARG A 103 0.09 4.94 -16.48
C ARG A 103 -1.37 5.03 -16.91
N ASP A 104 -2.29 4.49 -16.09
CA ASP A 104 -3.67 4.25 -16.53
C ASP A 104 -4.64 5.33 -16.04
N THR A 105 -4.39 5.92 -14.85
CA THR A 105 -5.35 6.82 -14.18
C THR A 105 -4.83 8.26 -14.08
N GLU A 106 -3.59 8.46 -13.63
CA GLU A 106 -3.03 9.79 -13.40
C GLU A 106 -3.10 10.71 -14.63
N PRO A 107 -2.79 10.25 -15.87
CA PRO A 107 -2.85 11.12 -17.06
C PRO A 107 -4.24 11.72 -17.31
N ALA A 108 -5.30 10.96 -17.04
CA ALA A 108 -6.67 11.45 -17.19
C ALA A 108 -7.01 12.50 -16.12
N LEU A 109 -6.54 12.29 -14.87
CA LEU A 109 -6.72 13.27 -13.79
C LEU A 109 -5.94 14.57 -14.07
N VAL A 110 -4.71 14.46 -14.56
CA VAL A 110 -3.90 15.63 -14.95
C VAL A 110 -4.63 16.43 -16.01
N LYS A 111 -4.99 15.80 -17.12
CA LYS A 111 -5.67 16.46 -18.24
C LYS A 111 -7.00 17.11 -17.83
N LYS A 112 -7.79 16.43 -17.01
CA LYS A 112 -9.13 16.90 -16.66
C LYS A 112 -9.13 17.97 -15.57
N TYR A 113 -8.26 17.83 -14.56
CA TYR A 113 -8.36 18.61 -13.34
C TYR A 113 -7.11 19.45 -13.02
N VAL A 114 -5.89 18.93 -13.26
CA VAL A 114 -4.67 19.69 -12.98
C VAL A 114 -4.54 20.83 -13.99
N ASP A 115 -4.70 20.54 -15.28
CA ASP A 115 -4.65 21.56 -16.34
C ASP A 115 -5.73 22.62 -16.21
N ALA A 116 -6.88 22.25 -15.63
CA ALA A 116 -7.98 23.16 -15.32
C ALA A 116 -7.78 23.94 -14.00
N GLY A 117 -6.68 23.72 -13.27
CA GLY A 117 -6.39 24.37 -11.98
C GLY A 117 -7.29 23.92 -10.82
N VAL A 118 -8.01 22.81 -10.96
CA VAL A 118 -8.92 22.27 -9.96
C VAL A 118 -8.20 21.35 -8.98
N LEU A 119 -7.23 20.57 -9.47
CA LEU A 119 -6.49 19.58 -8.69
C LEU A 119 -5.01 19.95 -8.60
N ARG A 120 -4.45 19.79 -7.41
CA ARG A 120 -3.02 19.70 -7.16
C ARG A 120 -2.69 18.28 -6.72
N ILE A 121 -1.64 17.67 -7.28
CA ILE A 121 -1.10 16.37 -6.86
C ILE A 121 0.18 16.64 -6.08
N GLU A 122 0.30 16.08 -4.89
CA GLU A 122 1.47 16.17 -4.03
C GLU A 122 2.01 14.77 -3.75
N TRP A 123 3.15 14.44 -4.33
CA TRP A 123 3.83 13.18 -4.11
C TRP A 123 4.48 13.09 -2.74
N ARG A 124 4.41 11.92 -2.14
CA ARG A 124 5.12 11.51 -0.91
C ARG A 124 5.86 10.21 -1.16
N ASN A 125 7.15 10.21 -0.91
CA ASN A 125 7.95 9.00 -1.03
C ASN A 125 7.61 8.03 0.10
N PHE A 126 7.11 6.85 -0.27
CA PHE A 126 6.82 5.79 0.69
C PHE A 126 7.49 4.48 0.26
N PRO A 127 8.85 4.38 0.31
CA PRO A 127 9.60 3.20 -0.10
C PRO A 127 9.42 2.08 0.93
N ILE A 128 8.66 1.03 0.57
CA ILE A 128 8.36 -0.11 1.43
C ILE A 128 8.91 -1.44 0.90
N PHE A 129 9.52 -1.45 -0.31
CA PHE A 129 10.07 -2.66 -0.93
C PHE A 129 11.61 -2.72 -0.87
N GLY A 130 12.21 -2.15 0.19
CA GLY A 130 13.62 -2.27 0.51
C GLY A 130 14.55 -1.28 -0.20
N ALA A 131 15.85 -1.58 -0.22
CA ALA A 131 16.91 -0.65 -0.58
C ALA A 131 16.79 -0.03 -1.98
N GLU A 132 16.32 -0.79 -2.98
CA GLU A 132 16.09 -0.24 -4.32
C GLU A 132 14.95 0.78 -4.34
N SER A 133 13.88 0.58 -3.56
CA SER A 133 12.81 1.56 -3.41
C SER A 133 13.32 2.86 -2.80
N GLU A 134 14.14 2.75 -1.74
CA GLU A 134 14.75 3.92 -1.12
C GLU A 134 15.69 4.66 -2.09
N SER A 135 16.47 3.92 -2.87
CA SER A 135 17.35 4.50 -3.88
C SER A 135 16.57 5.22 -4.98
N ALA A 136 15.48 4.60 -5.46
CA ALA A 136 14.59 5.23 -6.45
C ALA A 136 13.92 6.49 -5.90
N ALA A 137 13.45 6.46 -4.65
CA ALA A 137 12.83 7.61 -3.99
C ALA A 137 13.81 8.79 -3.87
N ARG A 138 15.08 8.53 -3.45
CA ARG A 138 16.12 9.57 -3.39
C ARG A 138 16.48 10.11 -4.77
N ALA A 139 16.55 9.24 -5.78
CA ALA A 139 16.84 9.64 -7.15
C ALA A 139 15.72 10.53 -7.73
N ALA A 140 14.46 10.17 -7.49
CA ALA A 140 13.32 10.98 -7.91
C ALA A 140 13.32 12.36 -7.21
N TRP A 141 13.63 12.40 -5.91
CA TRP A 141 13.82 13.64 -5.18
C TRP A 141 14.96 14.50 -5.79
N ALA A 142 16.11 13.88 -6.09
CA ALA A 142 17.25 14.58 -6.71
C ALA A 142 16.91 15.12 -8.11
N ALA A 143 16.17 14.37 -8.92
CA ALA A 143 15.64 14.85 -10.20
C ALA A 143 14.71 16.05 -10.00
N GLY A 144 13.90 16.04 -8.94
CA GLY A 144 13.05 17.15 -8.53
C GLY A 144 13.82 18.42 -8.23
N GLN A 145 15.02 18.32 -7.61
CA GLN A 145 15.87 19.51 -7.33
C GLN A 145 16.38 20.21 -8.61
N GLN A 146 16.14 19.59 -9.77
CA GLN A 146 16.42 20.16 -11.09
C GLN A 146 15.13 20.34 -11.92
N GLY A 147 13.95 20.30 -11.29
CA GLY A 147 12.65 20.46 -11.94
C GLY A 147 12.26 19.31 -12.86
N ARG A 148 12.78 18.10 -12.59
CA ARG A 148 12.58 16.93 -13.44
C ARG A 148 11.92 15.76 -12.72
N PHE A 149 11.24 16.01 -11.60
CA PHE A 149 10.58 14.94 -10.83
C PHE A 149 9.55 14.18 -11.68
N TRP A 150 8.62 14.88 -12.31
CA TRP A 150 7.51 14.23 -13.04
C TRP A 150 7.98 13.51 -14.31
N GLN A 151 9.03 14.01 -14.96
CA GLN A 151 9.67 13.31 -16.07
C GLN A 151 10.39 12.05 -15.59
N PHE A 152 11.07 12.11 -14.44
CA PHE A 152 11.69 10.94 -13.82
C PHE A 152 10.62 9.92 -13.38
N HIS A 153 9.54 10.38 -12.75
CA HIS A 153 8.39 9.58 -12.36
C HIS A 153 7.81 8.81 -13.57
N ALA A 154 7.52 9.50 -14.66
CA ALA A 154 7.02 8.88 -15.89
C ALA A 154 8.00 7.84 -16.46
N ALA A 155 9.31 8.12 -16.46
CA ALA A 155 10.33 7.20 -16.93
C ALA A 155 10.47 5.97 -16.02
N ALA A 156 10.38 6.15 -14.71
CA ALA A 156 10.49 5.08 -13.71
C ALA A 156 9.27 4.16 -13.70
N TYR A 157 8.08 4.68 -14.01
CA TYR A 157 6.85 3.90 -14.10
C TYR A 157 6.50 3.45 -15.53
N ALA A 158 7.33 3.76 -16.53
CA ALA A 158 7.14 3.22 -17.87
C ALA A 158 7.04 1.70 -17.84
N GLU A 159 6.31 1.13 -18.80
CA GLU A 159 6.14 -0.31 -18.89
C GLU A 159 7.50 -1.03 -18.98
N GLY A 160 7.68 -2.09 -18.19
CA GLY A 160 8.94 -2.82 -18.10
C GLY A 160 10.09 -2.09 -17.38
N ALA A 161 9.87 -0.89 -16.84
CA ALA A 161 10.94 -0.15 -16.15
C ALA A 161 11.29 -0.75 -14.80
N LYS A 162 10.29 -1.21 -14.04
CA LYS A 162 10.44 -1.81 -12.71
C LYS A 162 11.28 -3.09 -12.76
N GLU A 163 11.09 -3.90 -13.77
CA GLU A 163 11.78 -5.18 -13.99
C GLU A 163 13.29 -5.00 -14.23
N LYS A 164 13.70 -3.82 -14.67
CA LYS A 164 15.13 -3.45 -14.86
C LYS A 164 15.81 -3.02 -13.55
N GLY A 165 15.04 -2.93 -12.45
CA GLY A 165 15.53 -2.52 -11.15
C GLY A 165 15.85 -1.02 -11.05
N PHE A 166 16.32 -0.61 -9.86
CA PHE A 166 16.65 0.78 -9.52
C PHE A 166 18.04 0.85 -8.86
N THR A 167 19.06 0.32 -9.54
CA THR A 167 20.47 0.44 -9.14
C THR A 167 21.08 1.74 -9.66
N GLY A 168 22.34 2.07 -9.23
CA GLY A 168 22.96 3.36 -9.53
C GLY A 168 22.99 3.73 -11.01
N ASP A 169 23.52 2.87 -11.88
CA ASP A 169 23.61 3.13 -13.33
C ASP A 169 22.22 3.28 -13.96
N ARG A 170 21.26 2.50 -13.49
CA ARG A 170 19.88 2.59 -13.98
C ARG A 170 19.22 3.90 -13.56
N LEU A 171 19.45 4.36 -12.32
CA LEU A 171 18.92 5.62 -11.83
C LEU A 171 19.50 6.80 -12.62
N GLU A 172 20.78 6.78 -12.96
CA GLU A 172 21.38 7.79 -13.81
C GLU A 172 20.81 7.77 -15.23
N ALA A 173 20.58 6.56 -15.80
CA ALA A 173 19.94 6.43 -17.10
C ALA A 173 18.49 7.00 -17.09
N LEU A 174 17.72 6.77 -16.03
CA LEU A 174 16.40 7.37 -15.83
C LEU A 174 16.47 8.90 -15.71
N ALA A 175 17.47 9.42 -14.99
CA ALA A 175 17.68 10.86 -14.86
C ALA A 175 18.01 11.50 -16.23
N ARG A 176 18.85 10.86 -17.05
CA ARG A 176 19.12 11.30 -18.44
C ARG A 176 17.84 11.29 -19.28
N GLN A 177 17.06 10.23 -19.21
CA GLN A 177 15.78 10.10 -19.93
C GLN A 177 14.78 11.20 -19.47
N ALA A 178 14.78 11.55 -18.19
CA ALA A 178 13.97 12.61 -17.63
C ALA A 178 14.46 14.04 -18.01
N GLY A 179 15.62 14.17 -18.65
CA GLY A 179 16.19 15.45 -19.03
C GLY A 179 16.86 16.19 -17.87
N VAL A 180 17.37 15.46 -16.87
CA VAL A 180 18.26 16.03 -15.85
C VAL A 180 19.56 16.47 -16.53
N THR A 181 19.93 17.74 -16.38
CA THR A 181 21.06 18.34 -17.11
C THR A 181 22.37 18.24 -16.36
N ASP A 182 22.37 18.35 -15.03
CA ASP A 182 23.56 18.20 -14.19
C ASP A 182 23.56 16.83 -13.48
N LEU A 183 24.07 15.81 -14.17
CA LEU A 183 24.15 14.45 -13.64
C LEU A 183 25.14 14.30 -12.49
N ALA A 184 26.18 15.12 -12.46
CA ALA A 184 27.13 15.11 -11.35
C ALA A 184 26.48 15.65 -10.06
N ARG A 185 25.67 16.72 -10.16
CA ARG A 185 24.84 17.21 -9.05
C ARG A 185 23.80 16.17 -8.68
N PHE A 186 23.12 15.58 -9.65
CA PHE A 186 22.13 14.52 -9.40
C PHE A 186 22.71 13.39 -8.54
N GLY A 187 23.88 12.84 -8.90
CA GLY A 187 24.53 11.79 -8.12
C GLY A 187 24.84 12.21 -6.68
N ARG A 188 25.37 13.42 -6.49
CA ARG A 188 25.60 13.97 -5.14
C ARG A 188 24.29 14.15 -4.34
N ASP A 189 23.25 14.63 -5.00
CA ASP A 189 21.96 14.88 -4.38
C ASP A 189 21.28 13.58 -3.96
N VAL A 190 21.37 12.48 -4.74
CA VAL A 190 20.84 11.14 -4.39
C VAL A 190 21.41 10.64 -3.05
N ASP A 191 22.69 10.84 -2.80
CA ASP A 191 23.36 10.35 -1.60
C ASP A 191 23.35 11.35 -0.44
N SER A 192 22.80 12.53 -0.67
CA SER A 192 22.79 13.63 0.30
C SER A 192 21.96 13.31 1.56
N ALA A 193 22.34 13.96 2.67
CA ALA A 193 21.54 13.94 3.88
C ALA A 193 20.15 14.57 3.66
N ALA A 194 20.04 15.52 2.74
CA ALA A 194 18.79 16.19 2.40
C ALA A 194 17.80 15.22 1.73
N ALA A 195 18.25 14.42 0.75
CA ALA A 195 17.43 13.39 0.11
C ALA A 195 16.95 12.34 1.13
N LYS A 196 17.87 11.83 1.96
CA LYS A 196 17.55 10.86 3.01
C LYS A 196 16.51 11.42 4.00
N LYS A 197 16.69 12.66 4.43
CA LYS A 197 15.74 13.35 5.33
C LYS A 197 14.38 13.56 4.68
N ALA A 198 14.32 13.93 3.40
CA ALA A 198 13.07 14.16 2.69
C ALA A 198 12.28 12.86 2.52
N VAL A 199 12.93 11.78 2.08
CA VAL A 199 12.30 10.46 1.94
C VAL A 199 11.83 9.94 3.30
N LYS A 200 12.67 10.03 4.34
CA LYS A 200 12.30 9.59 5.69
C LYS A 200 11.11 10.37 6.25
N ARG A 201 11.05 11.68 6.06
CA ARG A 201 9.92 12.50 6.50
C ARG A 201 8.60 12.01 5.91
N ASP A 202 8.57 11.77 4.61
CA ASP A 202 7.37 11.31 3.90
C ASP A 202 6.98 9.88 4.35
N GLN A 203 7.97 9.02 4.56
CA GLN A 203 7.78 7.66 5.06
C GLN A 203 7.25 7.65 6.52
N ASP A 204 7.83 8.47 7.39
CA ASP A 204 7.36 8.61 8.79
C ASP A 204 5.92 9.17 8.82
N GLU A 205 5.58 10.13 7.95
CA GLU A 205 4.23 10.67 7.79
C GLU A 205 3.25 9.54 7.42
N ALA A 206 3.59 8.73 6.40
CA ALA A 206 2.76 7.60 5.98
C ALA A 206 2.55 6.57 7.10
N TYR A 207 3.62 6.15 7.78
CA TYR A 207 3.51 5.21 8.91
C TYR A 207 2.71 5.81 10.08
N GLY A 208 2.89 7.09 10.37
CA GLY A 208 2.12 7.80 11.41
C GLY A 208 0.61 7.83 11.12
N LEU A 209 0.23 7.74 9.85
CA LEU A 209 -1.17 7.63 9.40
C LEU A 209 -1.68 6.18 9.38
N GLY A 210 -0.84 5.20 9.71
CA GLY A 210 -1.18 3.79 9.64
C GLY A 210 -1.17 3.21 8.22
N ALA A 211 -0.55 3.88 7.24
CA ALA A 211 -0.42 3.33 5.91
C ALA A 211 0.51 2.10 5.91
N THR A 212 0.05 1.00 5.34
CA THR A 212 0.77 -0.29 5.28
C THR A 212 0.99 -0.76 3.85
N SER A 213 0.47 -0.03 2.85
CA SER A 213 0.54 -0.41 1.44
C SER A 213 0.61 0.82 0.53
N THR A 214 1.05 0.59 -0.71
CA THR A 214 1.11 1.59 -1.78
C THR A 214 0.36 1.12 -3.02
N PRO A 215 -0.21 2.06 -3.82
CA PRO A 215 -0.36 3.47 -3.49
C PRO A 215 -1.44 3.71 -2.43
N SER A 216 -1.30 4.77 -1.64
CA SER A 216 -2.34 5.28 -0.74
C SER A 216 -2.54 6.75 -1.03
N PHE A 217 -3.78 7.21 -1.01
CA PHE A 217 -4.13 8.57 -1.40
C PHE A 217 -4.99 9.28 -0.36
N LEU A 218 -4.86 10.60 -0.30
CA LEU A 218 -5.78 11.47 0.42
C LEU A 218 -6.29 12.55 -0.53
N ILE A 219 -7.59 12.63 -0.77
CA ILE A 219 -8.20 13.70 -1.59
C ILE A 219 -8.99 14.62 -0.66
N ASN A 220 -8.44 15.80 -0.37
CA ASN A 220 -8.97 16.73 0.63
C ASN A 220 -9.38 16.01 1.93
N GLY A 221 -8.50 15.15 2.46
CA GLY A 221 -8.73 14.40 3.70
C GLY A 221 -9.61 13.16 3.57
N ARG A 222 -10.04 12.78 2.37
CA ARG A 222 -10.71 11.50 2.11
C ARG A 222 -9.66 10.44 1.70
N PRO A 223 -9.50 9.36 2.46
CA PRO A 223 -8.55 8.29 2.12
C PRO A 223 -9.08 7.40 0.98
N ILE A 224 -8.17 7.01 0.09
CA ILE A 224 -8.40 6.01 -0.95
C ILE A 224 -7.18 5.07 -0.95
N ALA A 225 -7.40 3.77 -0.76
CA ALA A 225 -6.34 2.76 -0.78
C ALA A 225 -6.24 2.09 -2.15
N GLY A 226 -5.01 1.92 -2.62
CA GLY A 226 -4.71 1.20 -3.87
C GLY A 226 -5.07 1.96 -5.14
N ALA A 227 -4.62 1.41 -6.27
CA ALA A 227 -4.93 1.91 -7.60
C ALA A 227 -6.36 1.55 -8.00
N GLN A 228 -7.33 2.27 -7.44
CA GLN A 228 -8.75 2.14 -7.75
C GLN A 228 -9.04 2.55 -9.21
N SER A 229 -10.28 2.39 -9.64
CA SER A 229 -10.70 2.80 -10.99
C SER A 229 -10.58 4.32 -11.17
N GLU A 230 -10.36 4.79 -12.41
CA GLU A 230 -10.39 6.21 -12.74
C GLU A 230 -11.69 6.88 -12.26
N ARG A 231 -12.82 6.17 -12.36
CA ARG A 231 -14.11 6.65 -11.87
C ARG A 231 -14.10 6.96 -10.38
N THR A 232 -13.48 6.12 -9.56
CA THR A 232 -13.37 6.35 -8.12
C THR A 232 -12.64 7.66 -7.82
N PHE A 233 -11.55 7.93 -8.52
CA PHE A 233 -10.79 9.16 -8.36
C PHE A 233 -11.55 10.38 -8.88
N THR A 234 -12.16 10.29 -10.06
CA THR A 234 -12.93 11.42 -10.62
C THR A 234 -14.11 11.79 -9.74
N GLU A 235 -14.86 10.82 -9.23
CA GLU A 235 -15.97 11.05 -8.29
C GLU A 235 -15.47 11.73 -6.99
N ALA A 236 -14.31 11.30 -6.47
CA ALA A 236 -13.73 11.89 -5.27
C ALA A 236 -13.26 13.33 -5.50
N VAL A 237 -12.60 13.62 -6.63
CA VAL A 237 -12.17 14.98 -6.98
C VAL A 237 -13.38 15.89 -7.23
N ASP A 238 -14.39 15.43 -7.95
CA ASP A 238 -15.62 16.19 -8.24
C ASP A 238 -16.38 16.53 -6.93
N ALA A 239 -16.49 15.56 -6.00
CA ALA A 239 -17.10 15.77 -4.70
C ALA A 239 -16.30 16.79 -3.85
N ALA A 240 -14.98 16.66 -3.80
CA ALA A 240 -14.10 17.59 -3.08
C ALA A 240 -14.15 19.01 -3.67
N ALA A 241 -14.16 19.13 -5.00
CA ALA A 241 -14.26 20.42 -5.68
C ALA A 241 -15.63 21.11 -5.42
N LYS A 242 -16.70 20.33 -5.32
CA LYS A 242 -18.03 20.85 -4.97
C LYS A 242 -18.09 21.34 -3.53
N ALA A 243 -17.45 20.63 -2.60
CA ALA A 243 -17.41 20.99 -1.18
C ALA A 243 -16.51 22.22 -0.88
N ALA A 244 -15.58 22.55 -1.77
CA ALA A 244 -14.65 23.69 -1.64
C ALA A 244 -15.21 25.02 -2.21
N ARG A 245 -16.42 25.02 -2.76
CA ARG A 245 -17.12 26.21 -3.28
C ARG A 245 -17.96 26.88 -2.22
#